data_f031cf631115b8def49def23d94ca8fc
#
_entry.id   f031cf631115b8def49def23d94ca8fc
#
_cell.length_a   1.000
_cell.length_b   1.000
_cell.length_c   1.000
_cell.angle_alpha   90.00
_cell.angle_beta   90.00
_cell.angle_gamma   90.00
#
_symmetry.space_group_name_H-M   'P 1'
#
loop_
_entity.id
_entity.type
_entity.pdbx_description
1 polymer ?
#
loop_
_entity_poly.entity_id
_entity_poly.type
_entity_poly.pdbx_seq_one_letter_code
_entity_poly.pdbx_strand_id
1 'polypeptide(L)'
;MKRLTAITVLCVLFLSAFAAGKGPAGVPGYPDSLRSVWLYTEGIKQNAIARDTVRAREFFAEAIRNDSTFAPAYYEMAANGMYSTPDEAVDLARTAFRLDTANKWYHQFLGQALIYARRYDEALAVYRRLRSDEPQNPDNYRILAALYEQAQQPFSAIATLDSAEVRFGRIPVLSTMKRQLLVATRQMDKAVEEAEAMVEAVPYEAEHHVVLADLYGILGKDSLAKAEYDRAL
;
A
#
# COMPACT_ATOMS: atom_id res chain seq x y z
N MET A 1 4.87 -54.52 -6.33
CA MET A 1 5.48 -54.22 -5.04
C MET A 1 6.72 -53.31 -5.11
N LYS A 2 7.57 -53.30 -6.16
CA LYS A 2 8.78 -52.45 -6.24
C LYS A 2 8.54 -50.96 -6.50
N ARG A 3 7.37 -50.52 -6.97
CA ARG A 3 7.05 -49.10 -7.22
C ARG A 3 6.47 -48.36 -6.00
N LEU A 4 5.86 -49.08 -5.04
CA LEU A 4 5.37 -48.46 -3.80
C LEU A 4 6.50 -48.11 -2.81
N THR A 5 7.58 -48.90 -2.81
CA THR A 5 8.72 -48.69 -1.93
C THR A 5 9.56 -47.44 -2.34
N ALA A 6 9.61 -47.12 -3.64
CA ALA A 6 10.35 -45.94 -4.12
C ALA A 6 9.64 -44.61 -3.73
N ILE A 7 8.31 -44.59 -3.78
CA ILE A 7 7.51 -43.39 -3.41
C ILE A 7 7.53 -43.18 -1.89
N THR A 8 7.46 -44.24 -1.08
CA THR A 8 7.56 -44.11 0.38
C THR A 8 8.96 -43.70 0.85
N VAL A 9 10.00 -44.20 0.21
CA VAL A 9 11.39 -43.76 0.52
C VAL A 9 11.61 -42.29 0.10
N LEU A 10 11.05 -41.85 -1.02
CA LEU A 10 11.14 -40.46 -1.46
C LEU A 10 10.38 -39.52 -0.50
N CYS A 11 9.17 -39.90 -0.04
CA CYS A 11 8.40 -39.15 0.95
C CYS A 11 9.08 -39.08 2.32
N VAL A 12 9.74 -40.16 2.76
CA VAL A 12 10.46 -40.17 4.05
C VAL A 12 11.74 -39.34 3.99
N LEU A 13 12.45 -39.33 2.86
CA LEU A 13 13.61 -38.48 2.64
C LEU A 13 13.21 -36.99 2.54
N PHE A 14 12.04 -36.69 1.95
CA PHE A 14 11.47 -35.33 1.95
C PHE A 14 11.10 -34.87 3.37
N LEU A 15 10.48 -35.73 4.18
CA LEU A 15 10.10 -35.40 5.56
C LEU A 15 11.31 -35.25 6.49
N SER A 16 12.38 -36.03 6.31
CA SER A 16 13.59 -35.94 7.13
C SER A 16 14.48 -34.73 6.75
N ALA A 17 14.52 -34.34 5.48
CA ALA A 17 15.19 -33.09 5.04
C ALA A 17 14.45 -31.86 5.55
N PHE A 18 13.13 -31.94 5.65
CA PHE A 18 12.27 -30.89 6.22
C PHE A 18 12.51 -30.68 7.74
N ALA A 19 12.74 -31.74 8.48
CA ALA A 19 13.00 -31.68 9.93
C ALA A 19 14.38 -31.13 10.28
N ALA A 20 15.35 -31.16 9.34
CA ALA A 20 16.73 -30.74 9.57
C ALA A 20 17.01 -29.28 9.15
N GLY A 21 16.04 -28.52 8.59
CA GLY A 21 16.24 -27.16 8.09
C GLY A 21 17.29 -27.09 6.95
N LYS A 22 17.72 -28.23 6.43
CA LYS A 22 18.63 -28.32 5.28
C LYS A 22 17.75 -28.53 4.05
N GLY A 23 17.58 -27.46 3.25
CA GLY A 23 16.95 -27.57 1.95
C GLY A 23 17.59 -28.63 1.09
N PRO A 24 17.01 -28.93 -0.08
CA PRO A 24 17.49 -29.99 -0.97
C PRO A 24 18.86 -29.74 -1.59
N ALA A 25 19.75 -29.09 -0.82
CA ALA A 25 21.16 -28.94 -1.15
C ALA A 25 21.78 -30.35 -1.25
N GLY A 26 22.02 -30.79 -2.47
CA GLY A 26 22.65 -32.08 -2.74
C GLY A 26 21.71 -33.18 -3.22
N VAL A 27 20.44 -32.91 -3.54
CA VAL A 27 19.62 -33.86 -4.33
C VAL A 27 20.04 -33.70 -5.80
N PRO A 28 20.73 -34.69 -6.40
CA PRO A 28 21.12 -34.63 -7.79
C PRO A 28 19.89 -34.40 -8.68
N GLY A 29 19.90 -33.36 -9.52
CA GLY A 29 18.83 -33.04 -10.45
C GLY A 29 17.77 -32.05 -9.95
N TYR A 30 17.97 -31.39 -8.80
CA TYR A 30 17.12 -30.29 -8.38
C TYR A 30 17.58 -28.99 -9.11
N PRO A 31 16.73 -28.38 -9.96
CA PRO A 31 17.13 -27.15 -10.66
C PRO A 31 17.39 -26.01 -9.66
N ASP A 32 18.41 -25.19 -9.94
CA ASP A 32 18.75 -24.05 -9.08
C ASP A 32 17.56 -23.07 -8.89
N SER A 33 16.70 -22.95 -9.89
CA SER A 33 15.45 -22.17 -9.81
C SER A 33 14.47 -22.67 -8.72
N LEU A 34 14.40 -23.96 -8.48
CA LEU A 34 13.58 -24.53 -7.40
C LEU A 34 14.21 -24.32 -6.02
N ARG A 35 15.53 -24.17 -5.95
CA ARG A 35 16.23 -23.87 -4.69
C ARG A 35 15.84 -22.50 -4.16
N SER A 36 15.80 -21.47 -5.01
CA SER A 36 15.34 -20.13 -4.61
C SER A 36 13.92 -20.11 -4.12
N VAL A 37 13.01 -20.84 -4.81
CA VAL A 37 11.61 -21.01 -4.38
C VAL A 37 11.51 -21.69 -3.02
N TRP A 38 12.32 -22.75 -2.78
CA TRP A 38 12.34 -23.43 -1.49
C TRP A 38 12.84 -22.50 -0.37
N LEU A 39 13.97 -21.82 -0.56
CA LEU A 39 14.53 -20.85 0.39
C LEU A 39 13.52 -19.75 0.71
N TYR A 40 12.87 -19.20 -0.32
CA TYR A 40 11.81 -18.21 -0.16
C TYR A 40 10.65 -18.76 0.69
N THR A 41 10.21 -19.99 0.42
CA THR A 41 9.11 -20.63 1.18
C THR A 41 9.49 -20.85 2.64
N GLU A 42 10.76 -21.23 2.94
CA GLU A 42 11.23 -21.34 4.32
C GLU A 42 11.28 -19.97 5.00
N GLY A 43 11.73 -18.93 4.29
CA GLY A 43 11.68 -17.55 4.77
C GLY A 43 10.26 -17.09 5.13
N ILE A 44 9.28 -17.37 4.28
CA ILE A 44 7.85 -17.09 4.57
C ILE A 44 7.37 -17.84 5.82
N LYS A 45 7.74 -19.12 5.99
CA LYS A 45 7.38 -19.89 7.19
C LYS A 45 8.00 -19.29 8.46
N GLN A 46 9.28 -18.90 8.42
CA GLN A 46 9.92 -18.24 9.56
C GLN A 46 9.22 -16.93 9.91
N ASN A 47 8.86 -16.13 8.91
CA ASN A 47 8.19 -14.85 9.11
C ASN A 47 6.75 -15.03 9.64
N ALA A 48 5.93 -15.86 8.96
CA ALA A 48 4.50 -15.96 9.22
C ALA A 48 4.15 -16.88 10.41
N ILE A 49 4.88 -17.97 10.59
CA ILE A 49 4.57 -19.02 11.58
C ILE A 49 5.45 -18.87 12.84
N ALA A 50 6.76 -18.83 12.65
CA ALA A 50 7.71 -18.75 13.76
C ALA A 50 7.86 -17.31 14.29
N ARG A 51 7.44 -16.30 13.53
CA ARG A 51 7.61 -14.86 13.81
C ARG A 51 9.08 -14.47 14.02
N ASP A 52 9.98 -15.20 13.37
CA ASP A 52 11.43 -14.95 13.38
C ASP A 52 11.82 -14.19 12.10
N THR A 53 11.73 -12.87 12.17
CA THR A 53 12.04 -11.99 11.04
C THR A 53 13.53 -11.99 10.69
N VAL A 54 14.41 -12.22 11.67
CA VAL A 54 15.87 -12.30 11.45
C VAL A 54 16.18 -13.51 10.58
N ARG A 55 15.70 -14.67 10.99
CA ARG A 55 15.92 -15.91 10.25
C ARG A 55 15.22 -15.91 8.89
N ALA A 56 14.05 -15.27 8.80
CA ALA A 56 13.38 -15.07 7.51
C ALA A 56 14.26 -14.29 6.53
N ARG A 57 14.89 -13.18 6.98
CA ARG A 57 15.81 -12.39 6.16
C ARG A 57 17.01 -13.19 5.68
N GLU A 58 17.57 -14.08 6.51
CA GLU A 58 18.66 -14.97 6.11
C GLU A 58 18.26 -15.86 4.93
N PHE A 59 17.07 -16.47 5.00
CA PHE A 59 16.51 -17.30 3.93
C PHE A 59 16.27 -16.51 2.64
N PHE A 60 15.68 -15.31 2.74
CA PHE A 60 15.48 -14.46 1.56
C PHE A 60 16.79 -14.00 0.94
N ALA A 61 17.78 -13.64 1.77
CA ALA A 61 19.10 -13.29 1.29
C ALA A 61 19.81 -14.48 0.59
N GLU A 62 19.60 -15.70 1.09
CA GLU A 62 20.13 -16.90 0.44
C GLU A 62 19.40 -17.21 -0.88
N ALA A 63 18.09 -16.98 -0.95
CA ALA A 63 17.32 -17.09 -2.19
C ALA A 63 17.85 -16.12 -3.26
N ILE A 64 18.14 -14.87 -2.89
CA ILE A 64 18.74 -13.87 -3.77
C ILE A 64 20.16 -14.25 -4.21
N ARG A 65 20.98 -14.79 -3.31
CA ARG A 65 22.32 -15.27 -3.68
C ARG A 65 22.28 -16.42 -4.68
N ASN A 66 21.28 -17.28 -4.56
CA ASN A 66 21.08 -18.40 -5.47
C ASN A 66 20.51 -17.96 -6.83
N ASP A 67 19.58 -17.00 -6.83
CA ASP A 67 18.99 -16.42 -8.02
C ASP A 67 18.73 -14.92 -7.80
N SER A 68 19.63 -14.09 -8.33
CA SER A 68 19.58 -12.65 -8.22
C SER A 68 18.43 -12.00 -9.02
N THR A 69 17.70 -12.78 -9.80
CA THR A 69 16.50 -12.32 -10.55
C THR A 69 15.18 -12.69 -9.86
N PHE A 70 15.25 -13.34 -8.68
CA PHE A 70 14.08 -13.80 -7.95
C PHE A 70 13.40 -12.65 -7.20
N ALA A 71 12.59 -11.86 -7.90
CA ALA A 71 11.90 -10.67 -7.41
C ALA A 71 11.14 -10.86 -6.08
N PRO A 72 10.43 -12.00 -5.82
CA PRO A 72 9.70 -12.19 -4.56
C PRO A 72 10.57 -12.07 -3.30
N ALA A 73 11.82 -12.54 -3.35
CA ALA A 73 12.70 -12.48 -2.18
C ALA A 73 13.14 -11.03 -1.86
N TYR A 74 13.35 -10.19 -2.86
CA TYR A 74 13.61 -8.77 -2.66
C TYR A 74 12.41 -8.06 -2.04
N TYR A 75 11.19 -8.37 -2.50
CA TYR A 75 9.96 -7.82 -1.94
C TYR A 75 9.81 -8.17 -0.46
N GLU A 76 9.98 -9.43 -0.07
CA GLU A 76 9.86 -9.86 1.33
C GLU A 76 10.96 -9.27 2.23
N MET A 77 12.18 -9.17 1.73
CA MET A 77 13.26 -8.48 2.47
C MET A 77 12.93 -7.01 2.68
N ALA A 78 12.41 -6.34 1.67
CA ALA A 78 11.98 -4.95 1.77
C ALA A 78 10.85 -4.79 2.78
N ALA A 79 9.84 -5.69 2.74
CA ALA A 79 8.71 -5.67 3.66
C ALA A 79 9.16 -5.85 5.12
N ASN A 80 10.07 -6.77 5.38
CA ASN A 80 10.64 -6.99 6.72
C ASN A 80 11.49 -5.81 7.22
N GLY A 81 12.12 -5.07 6.32
CA GLY A 81 12.97 -3.92 6.66
C GLY A 81 12.27 -2.57 6.68
N MET A 82 11.02 -2.49 6.21
CA MET A 82 10.34 -1.23 5.94
C MET A 82 10.35 -0.24 7.12
N TYR A 83 10.20 -0.72 8.33
CA TYR A 83 10.13 0.11 9.54
C TYR A 83 11.49 0.32 10.23
N SER A 84 12.43 -0.61 10.07
CA SER A 84 13.72 -0.59 10.75
C SER A 84 14.85 -0.03 9.89
N THR A 85 14.83 -0.30 8.59
CA THR A 85 15.82 0.12 7.59
C THR A 85 15.13 0.63 6.33
N PRO A 86 14.39 1.78 6.40
CA PRO A 86 13.52 2.22 5.32
C PRO A 86 14.28 2.52 4.01
N ASP A 87 15.50 3.03 4.05
CA ASP A 87 16.29 3.27 2.83
C ASP A 87 16.68 1.97 2.14
N GLU A 88 17.14 0.96 2.89
CA GLU A 88 17.41 -0.39 2.36
C GLU A 88 16.12 -1.00 1.77
N ALA A 89 15.00 -0.82 2.44
CA ALA A 89 13.70 -1.31 1.96
C ALA A 89 13.31 -0.68 0.61
N VAL A 90 13.60 0.61 0.40
CA VAL A 90 13.39 1.29 -0.89
C VAL A 90 14.24 0.65 -1.99
N ASP A 91 15.53 0.40 -1.74
CA ASP A 91 16.43 -0.16 -2.74
C ASP A 91 16.04 -1.59 -3.13
N LEU A 92 15.64 -2.39 -2.14
CA LEU A 92 15.10 -3.74 -2.35
C LEU A 92 13.77 -3.72 -3.11
N ALA A 93 12.82 -2.84 -2.72
CA ALA A 93 11.54 -2.68 -3.40
C ALA A 93 11.72 -2.23 -4.85
N ARG A 94 12.66 -1.31 -5.10
CA ARG A 94 13.02 -0.85 -6.44
C ARG A 94 13.58 -1.99 -7.28
N THR A 95 14.38 -2.86 -6.67
CA THR A 95 14.93 -4.03 -7.35
C THR A 95 13.83 -5.03 -7.71
N ALA A 96 12.91 -5.32 -6.78
CA ALA A 96 11.77 -6.20 -7.04
C ALA A 96 10.92 -5.67 -8.20
N PHE A 97 10.59 -4.36 -8.21
CA PHE A 97 9.84 -3.74 -9.29
C PHE A 97 10.60 -3.77 -10.64
N ARG A 98 11.91 -3.54 -10.63
CA ARG A 98 12.73 -3.59 -11.86
C ARG A 98 12.79 -4.99 -12.46
N LEU A 99 12.78 -6.03 -11.64
CA LEU A 99 12.81 -7.43 -12.08
C LEU A 99 11.46 -7.90 -12.64
N ASP A 100 10.36 -7.34 -12.16
CA ASP A 100 9.01 -7.62 -12.65
C ASP A 100 8.16 -6.34 -12.66
N THR A 101 8.32 -5.57 -13.74
CA THR A 101 7.62 -4.29 -13.94
C THR A 101 6.12 -4.44 -14.22
N ALA A 102 5.68 -5.64 -14.59
CA ALA A 102 4.27 -5.94 -14.82
C ALA A 102 3.51 -6.18 -13.50
N ASN A 103 4.23 -6.45 -12.42
CA ASN A 103 3.65 -6.70 -11.12
C ASN A 103 3.29 -5.38 -10.42
N LYS A 104 2.01 -5.04 -10.47
CA LYS A 104 1.49 -3.81 -9.85
C LYS A 104 1.74 -3.73 -8.33
N TRP A 105 1.77 -4.88 -7.64
CA TRP A 105 2.03 -4.93 -6.21
C TRP A 105 3.44 -4.45 -5.85
N TYR A 106 4.44 -4.77 -6.66
CA TYR A 106 5.80 -4.26 -6.46
C TYR A 106 5.88 -2.76 -6.70
N HIS A 107 5.14 -2.25 -7.69
CA HIS A 107 5.08 -0.81 -7.92
C HIS A 107 4.40 -0.05 -6.78
N GLN A 108 3.26 -0.54 -6.29
CA GLN A 108 2.57 0.03 -5.12
C GLN A 108 3.44 -0.03 -3.87
N PHE A 109 4.09 -1.17 -3.64
CA PHE A 109 4.96 -1.37 -2.49
C PHE A 109 6.18 -0.43 -2.51
N LEU A 110 6.79 -0.20 -3.69
CA LEU A 110 7.84 0.80 -3.84
C LEU A 110 7.35 2.19 -3.43
N GLY A 111 6.14 2.58 -3.85
CA GLY A 111 5.53 3.85 -3.43
C GLY A 111 5.37 3.94 -1.90
N GLN A 112 4.91 2.88 -1.26
CA GLN A 112 4.79 2.82 0.21
C GLN A 112 6.17 2.89 0.90
N ALA A 113 7.16 2.14 0.44
CA ALA A 113 8.51 2.17 1.00
C ALA A 113 9.13 3.58 0.93
N LEU A 114 8.93 4.28 -0.19
CA LEU A 114 9.37 5.67 -0.37
C LEU A 114 8.69 6.63 0.63
N ILE A 115 7.40 6.45 0.92
CA ILE A 115 6.69 7.23 1.93
C ILE A 115 7.29 6.98 3.33
N TYR A 116 7.54 5.73 3.70
CA TYR A 116 8.16 5.38 4.98
C TYR A 116 9.58 5.94 5.11
N ALA A 117 10.35 5.92 4.03
CA ALA A 117 11.68 6.54 3.95
C ALA A 117 11.63 8.08 3.86
N ARG A 118 10.44 8.70 3.87
CA ARG A 118 10.22 10.15 3.69
C ARG A 118 10.75 10.72 2.38
N ARG A 119 10.92 9.88 1.37
CA ARG A 119 11.37 10.27 0.02
C ARG A 119 10.15 10.70 -0.82
N TYR A 120 9.49 11.79 -0.40
CA TYR A 120 8.17 12.19 -0.91
C TYR A 120 8.17 12.56 -2.39
N ASP A 121 9.23 13.18 -2.91
CA ASP A 121 9.32 13.55 -4.32
C ASP A 121 9.34 12.31 -5.23
N GLU A 122 10.06 11.26 -4.80
CA GLU A 122 10.09 9.99 -5.53
C GLU A 122 8.76 9.24 -5.39
N ALA A 123 8.14 9.26 -4.21
CA ALA A 123 6.81 8.71 -3.99
C ALA A 123 5.78 9.40 -4.90
N LEU A 124 5.83 10.74 -5.02
CA LEU A 124 4.99 11.49 -5.96
C LEU A 124 5.11 10.98 -7.39
N ALA A 125 6.36 10.74 -7.87
CA ALA A 125 6.58 10.21 -9.21
C ALA A 125 5.95 8.81 -9.39
N VAL A 126 6.12 7.94 -8.40
CA VAL A 126 5.52 6.59 -8.40
C VAL A 126 4.00 6.66 -8.41
N TYR A 127 3.38 7.45 -7.52
CA TYR A 127 1.91 7.52 -7.44
C TYR A 127 1.27 8.25 -8.62
N ARG A 128 1.95 9.21 -9.25
CA ARG A 128 1.51 9.77 -10.54
C ARG A 128 1.43 8.67 -11.61
N ARG A 129 2.41 7.79 -11.65
CA ARG A 129 2.43 6.67 -12.58
C ARG A 129 1.34 5.65 -12.24
N LEU A 130 1.21 5.25 -10.97
CA LEU A 130 0.16 4.34 -10.50
C LEU A 130 -1.25 4.86 -10.83
N ARG A 131 -1.50 6.16 -10.65
CA ARG A 131 -2.78 6.76 -11.07
C ARG A 131 -3.03 6.63 -12.57
N SER A 132 -1.97 6.77 -13.39
CA SER A 132 -2.08 6.63 -14.85
C SER A 132 -2.31 5.18 -15.27
N ASP A 133 -1.61 4.23 -14.64
CA ASP A 133 -1.65 2.82 -15.00
C ASP A 133 -2.90 2.12 -14.41
N GLU A 134 -3.34 2.54 -13.22
CA GLU A 134 -4.51 2.02 -12.52
C GLU A 134 -5.52 3.15 -12.20
N PRO A 135 -6.13 3.78 -13.21
CA PRO A 135 -7.00 4.93 -13.01
C PRO A 135 -8.32 4.59 -12.30
N GLN A 136 -8.64 3.31 -12.11
CA GLN A 136 -9.83 2.83 -11.39
C GLN A 136 -9.56 2.55 -9.92
N ASN A 137 -8.36 2.82 -9.40
CA ASN A 137 -8.03 2.65 -8.00
C ASN A 137 -8.11 3.99 -7.25
N PRO A 138 -9.15 4.23 -6.41
CA PRO A 138 -9.32 5.49 -5.70
C PRO A 138 -8.22 5.75 -4.67
N ASP A 139 -7.57 4.71 -4.13
CA ASP A 139 -6.45 4.87 -3.21
C ASP A 139 -5.24 5.56 -3.84
N ASN A 140 -5.01 5.36 -5.14
CA ASN A 140 -3.94 6.07 -5.84
C ASN A 140 -4.15 7.59 -5.83
N TYR A 141 -5.42 8.04 -5.95
CA TYR A 141 -5.76 9.47 -5.87
C TYR A 141 -5.64 9.99 -4.45
N ARG A 142 -6.11 9.24 -3.46
CA ARG A 142 -6.03 9.59 -2.05
C ARG A 142 -4.58 9.80 -1.61
N ILE A 143 -3.72 8.82 -1.90
CA ILE A 143 -2.30 8.88 -1.51
C ILE A 143 -1.58 9.99 -2.28
N LEU A 144 -1.87 10.15 -3.56
CA LEU A 144 -1.29 11.23 -4.37
C LEU A 144 -1.69 12.61 -3.85
N ALA A 145 -2.94 12.81 -3.44
CA ALA A 145 -3.39 14.05 -2.83
C ALA A 145 -2.68 14.32 -1.50
N ALA A 146 -2.54 13.32 -0.63
CA ALA A 146 -1.80 13.43 0.62
C ALA A 146 -0.30 13.76 0.39
N LEU A 147 0.32 13.17 -0.63
CA LEU A 147 1.70 13.49 -1.01
C LEU A 147 1.84 14.92 -1.53
N TYR A 148 0.87 15.42 -2.31
CA TYR A 148 0.86 16.83 -2.73
C TYR A 148 0.69 17.78 -1.55
N GLU A 149 -0.16 17.45 -0.58
CA GLU A 149 -0.30 18.22 0.66
C GLU A 149 1.02 18.25 1.44
N GLN A 150 1.67 17.11 1.60
CA GLN A 150 2.99 17.00 2.25
C GLN A 150 4.07 17.82 1.51
N ALA A 151 3.99 17.88 0.19
CA ALA A 151 4.86 18.71 -0.66
C ALA A 151 4.49 20.21 -0.68
N GLN A 152 3.54 20.65 0.16
CA GLN A 152 3.03 22.03 0.20
C GLN A 152 2.42 22.47 -1.14
N GLN A 153 1.79 21.56 -1.87
CA GLN A 153 1.11 21.80 -3.14
C GLN A 153 -0.41 21.54 -3.02
N PRO A 154 -1.13 22.29 -2.16
CA PRO A 154 -2.54 22.00 -1.85
C PRO A 154 -3.46 22.13 -3.08
N PHE A 155 -3.15 22.99 -4.03
CA PHE A 155 -3.95 23.12 -5.27
C PHE A 155 -3.81 21.86 -6.16
N SER A 156 -2.63 21.24 -6.21
CA SER A 156 -2.43 19.97 -6.92
C SER A 156 -3.16 18.82 -6.23
N ALA A 157 -3.23 18.84 -4.90
CA ALA A 157 -4.00 17.90 -4.11
C ALA A 157 -5.50 18.04 -4.42
N ILE A 158 -6.06 19.27 -4.39
CA ILE A 158 -7.46 19.55 -4.73
C ILE A 158 -7.78 19.05 -6.14
N ALA A 159 -6.96 19.42 -7.14
CA ALA A 159 -7.17 18.99 -8.53
C ALA A 159 -7.12 17.45 -8.70
N THR A 160 -6.31 16.77 -7.88
CA THR A 160 -6.28 15.30 -7.85
C THR A 160 -7.59 14.74 -7.31
N LEU A 161 -8.14 15.31 -6.25
CA LEU A 161 -9.40 14.90 -5.63
C LEU A 161 -10.59 15.24 -6.53
N ASP A 162 -10.58 16.38 -7.24
CA ASP A 162 -11.58 16.70 -8.27
C ASP A 162 -11.59 15.65 -9.39
N SER A 163 -10.40 15.22 -9.81
CA SER A 163 -10.28 14.15 -10.82
C SER A 163 -10.82 12.80 -10.33
N ALA A 164 -10.67 12.52 -9.04
CA ALA A 164 -11.25 11.33 -8.41
C ALA A 164 -12.78 11.43 -8.35
N GLU A 165 -13.32 12.58 -7.97
CA GLU A 165 -14.77 12.81 -7.89
C GLU A 165 -15.44 12.65 -9.27
N VAL A 166 -14.83 13.19 -10.33
CA VAL A 166 -15.33 13.00 -11.71
C VAL A 166 -15.39 11.52 -12.10
N ARG A 167 -14.46 10.72 -11.62
CA ARG A 167 -14.34 9.30 -12.01
C ARG A 167 -15.20 8.36 -11.17
N PHE A 168 -15.26 8.59 -9.88
CA PHE A 168 -15.86 7.65 -8.90
C PHE A 168 -17.14 8.20 -8.26
N GLY A 169 -17.49 9.45 -8.52
CA GLY A 169 -18.47 10.15 -7.71
C GLY A 169 -17.88 10.55 -6.34
N ARG A 170 -18.75 10.92 -5.43
CA ARG A 170 -18.36 11.35 -4.09
C ARG A 170 -18.05 10.14 -3.21
N ILE A 171 -16.78 10.04 -2.82
CA ILE A 171 -16.30 9.06 -1.83
C ILE A 171 -16.04 9.84 -0.53
N PRO A 172 -16.71 9.52 0.60
CA PRO A 172 -16.66 10.33 1.82
C PRO A 172 -15.26 10.72 2.29
N VAL A 173 -14.30 9.77 2.27
CA VAL A 173 -12.92 10.04 2.68
C VAL A 173 -12.23 11.04 1.77
N LEU A 174 -12.47 11.00 0.45
CA LEU A 174 -11.88 11.94 -0.52
C LEU A 174 -12.52 13.32 -0.41
N SER A 175 -13.85 13.39 -0.26
CA SER A 175 -14.58 14.64 -0.04
C SER A 175 -14.16 15.32 1.26
N THR A 176 -13.93 14.57 2.33
CA THR A 176 -13.40 15.11 3.59
C THR A 176 -12.00 15.72 3.39
N MET A 177 -11.09 15.02 2.72
CA MET A 177 -9.76 15.54 2.40
C MET A 177 -9.84 16.81 1.54
N LYS A 178 -10.67 16.81 0.50
CA LYS A 178 -10.88 17.95 -0.39
C LYS A 178 -11.39 19.16 0.38
N ARG A 179 -12.42 18.99 1.21
CA ARG A 179 -12.97 20.05 2.04
C ARG A 179 -11.94 20.64 3.01
N GLN A 180 -11.14 19.80 3.68
CA GLN A 180 -10.07 20.26 4.57
C GLN A 180 -9.04 21.11 3.82
N LEU A 181 -8.64 20.71 2.62
CA LEU A 181 -7.73 21.48 1.76
C LEU A 181 -8.35 22.80 1.28
N LEU A 182 -9.65 22.81 0.95
CA LEU A 182 -10.38 24.00 0.57
C LEU A 182 -10.43 25.02 1.71
N VAL A 183 -10.69 24.57 2.95
CA VAL A 183 -10.63 25.41 4.15
C VAL A 183 -9.21 25.93 4.37
N ALA A 184 -8.19 25.08 4.32
CA ALA A 184 -6.79 25.46 4.50
C ALA A 184 -6.31 26.48 3.46
N THR A 185 -6.83 26.41 2.24
CA THR A 185 -6.53 27.37 1.14
C THR A 185 -7.48 28.56 1.10
N ARG A 186 -8.32 28.74 2.12
CA ARG A 186 -9.33 29.81 2.25
C ARG A 186 -10.37 29.87 1.12
N GLN A 187 -10.64 28.75 0.47
CA GLN A 187 -11.70 28.62 -0.54
C GLN A 187 -13.02 28.22 0.14
N MET A 188 -13.50 29.08 1.05
CA MET A 188 -14.61 28.76 1.96
C MET A 188 -15.91 28.44 1.22
N ASP A 189 -16.22 29.17 0.13
CA ASP A 189 -17.44 28.92 -0.64
C ASP A 189 -17.45 27.49 -1.21
N LYS A 190 -16.32 27.04 -1.78
CA LYS A 190 -16.19 25.69 -2.28
C LYS A 190 -16.19 24.62 -1.17
N ALA A 191 -15.67 24.96 0.00
CA ALA A 191 -15.74 24.06 1.15
C ALA A 191 -17.18 23.85 1.63
N VAL A 192 -18.01 24.88 1.57
CA VAL A 192 -19.44 24.79 1.84
C VAL A 192 -20.14 23.96 0.77
N GLU A 193 -19.91 24.25 -0.52
CA GLU A 193 -20.47 23.47 -1.64
C GLU A 193 -20.17 21.96 -1.50
N GLU A 194 -18.92 21.63 -1.12
CA GLU A 194 -18.53 20.23 -0.89
C GLU A 194 -19.27 19.62 0.31
N ALA A 195 -19.46 20.37 1.40
CA ALA A 195 -20.19 19.90 2.57
C ALA A 195 -21.69 19.76 2.30
N GLU A 196 -22.32 20.72 1.60
CA GLU A 196 -23.71 20.65 1.16
C GLU A 196 -23.97 19.40 0.32
N ALA A 197 -23.07 19.13 -0.63
CA ALA A 197 -23.16 17.96 -1.49
C ALA A 197 -22.98 16.63 -0.74
N MET A 198 -22.24 16.62 0.37
CA MET A 198 -22.14 15.44 1.25
C MET A 198 -23.42 15.22 2.05
N VAL A 199 -24.04 16.29 2.56
CA VAL A 199 -25.34 16.23 3.22
C VAL A 199 -26.41 15.72 2.25
N GLU A 200 -26.40 16.19 0.99
CA GLU A 200 -27.34 15.72 -0.02
C GLU A 200 -27.15 14.23 -0.35
N ALA A 201 -25.88 13.77 -0.45
CA ALA A 201 -25.56 12.38 -0.77
C ALA A 201 -25.90 11.41 0.37
N VAL A 202 -25.75 11.84 1.63
CA VAL A 202 -25.94 10.99 2.82
C VAL A 202 -26.67 11.80 3.91
N PRO A 203 -27.97 12.07 3.71
CA PRO A 203 -28.73 13.03 4.54
C PRO A 203 -29.04 12.56 5.96
N TYR A 204 -28.75 11.30 6.29
CA TYR A 204 -29.02 10.74 7.63
C TYR A 204 -27.76 10.68 8.51
N GLU A 205 -26.61 11.10 7.99
CA GLU A 205 -25.36 11.12 8.75
C GLU A 205 -25.20 12.46 9.48
N ALA A 206 -25.48 12.45 10.78
CA ALA A 206 -25.39 13.64 11.65
C ALA A 206 -24.05 14.38 11.53
N GLU A 207 -22.94 13.67 11.35
CA GLU A 207 -21.60 14.27 11.20
C GLU A 207 -21.54 15.25 10.02
N HIS A 208 -22.18 14.94 8.88
CA HIS A 208 -22.17 15.83 7.71
C HIS A 208 -22.93 17.14 7.97
N HIS A 209 -24.03 17.09 8.69
CA HIS A 209 -24.79 18.27 9.12
C HIS A 209 -23.99 19.13 10.10
N VAL A 210 -23.32 18.52 11.09
CA VAL A 210 -22.43 19.24 12.03
C VAL A 210 -21.33 19.98 11.28
N VAL A 211 -20.67 19.30 10.35
CA VAL A 211 -19.59 19.89 9.54
C VAL A 211 -20.07 21.07 8.71
N LEU A 212 -21.24 20.96 8.09
CA LEU A 212 -21.83 22.06 7.30
C LEU A 212 -22.22 23.22 8.22
N ALA A 213 -22.79 22.92 9.40
CA ALA A 213 -23.12 23.95 10.40
C ALA A 213 -21.88 24.73 10.87
N ASP A 214 -20.76 24.02 11.15
CA ASP A 214 -19.50 24.64 11.52
C ASP A 214 -18.97 25.60 10.45
N LEU A 215 -19.04 25.20 9.17
CA LEU A 215 -18.64 26.05 8.04
C LEU A 215 -19.54 27.31 7.91
N TYR A 216 -20.86 27.15 8.09
CA TYR A 216 -21.78 28.30 8.12
C TYR A 216 -21.48 29.22 9.30
N GLY A 217 -21.15 28.69 10.47
CA GLY A 217 -20.75 29.48 11.65
C GLY A 217 -19.48 30.30 11.39
N ILE A 218 -18.45 29.71 10.76
CA ILE A 218 -17.23 30.42 10.38
C ILE A 218 -17.54 31.58 9.42
N LEU A 219 -18.53 31.43 8.57
CA LEU A 219 -18.97 32.47 7.62
C LEU A 219 -19.96 33.49 8.23
N GLY A 220 -20.31 33.37 9.52
CA GLY A 220 -21.29 34.22 10.19
C GLY A 220 -22.74 34.01 9.71
N LYS A 221 -23.05 32.85 9.10
CA LYS A 221 -24.37 32.44 8.65
C LYS A 221 -25.13 31.70 9.77
N ASP A 222 -25.29 32.33 10.93
CA ASP A 222 -25.76 31.71 12.17
C ASP A 222 -27.11 30.99 12.04
N SER A 223 -28.05 31.56 11.25
CA SER A 223 -29.38 30.93 11.04
C SER A 223 -29.28 29.60 10.28
N LEU A 224 -28.36 29.51 9.30
CA LEU A 224 -28.10 28.27 8.55
C LEU A 224 -27.37 27.28 9.41
N ALA A 225 -26.36 27.73 10.16
CA ALA A 225 -25.62 26.91 11.10
C ALA A 225 -26.57 26.22 12.11
N LYS A 226 -27.48 27.02 12.71
CA LYS A 226 -28.47 26.47 13.64
C LYS A 226 -29.38 25.43 12.99
N ALA A 227 -29.85 25.70 11.77
CA ALA A 227 -30.75 24.77 11.07
C ALA A 227 -30.06 23.43 10.77
N GLU A 228 -28.76 23.44 10.45
CA GLU A 228 -27.99 22.18 10.23
C GLU A 228 -27.69 21.45 11.54
N TYR A 229 -27.38 22.17 12.64
CA TYR A 229 -27.26 21.53 13.96
C TYR A 229 -28.57 20.88 14.43
N ASP A 230 -29.73 21.54 14.18
CA ASP A 230 -31.05 20.98 14.52
C ASP A 230 -31.35 19.70 13.70
N ARG A 231 -30.76 19.54 12.50
CA ARG A 231 -30.92 18.34 11.67
C ARG A 231 -29.95 17.20 12.10
N ALA A 232 -28.87 17.56 12.76
CA ALA A 232 -27.89 16.59 13.26
C ALA A 232 -28.35 15.90 14.57
N LEU A 233 -29.40 16.41 15.24
CA LEU A 233 -29.98 15.87 16.46
C LEU A 233 -31.05 14.82 16.18
#